data_274805af49e1d758bf67df942eca0c02
#
_entry.id   274805af49e1d758bf67df942eca0c02
#
_cell.length_a   1.000
_cell.length_b   1.000
_cell.length_c   1.000
_cell.angle_alpha   90.00
_cell.angle_beta   90.00
_cell.angle_gamma   90.00
#
_symmetry.space_group_name_H-M   'P 1'
#
loop_
_entity.id
_entity.type
_entity.pdbx_description
1 polymer ?
#
loop_
_entity_poly.entity_id
_entity_poly.type
_entity_poly.pdbx_seq_one_letter_code
_entity_poly.pdbx_strand_id
1 'polypeptide(L)'
;MIRQLRIYEIFERNKGAFHARFREHAMRIMARHGFTVLRTWETAHDGHTEFAYILEWPDLATKERAWREFLADPEWTEIKRVTAAAHGELVGRIEDRVLAETDYSPRRD
;
A
#
# COMPACT_ATOMS: atom_id res chain seq x y z
N MET A 1 -14.15 12.98 -3.66
CA MET A 1 -13.10 12.14 -3.08
C MET A 1 -13.33 10.68 -3.43
N ILE A 2 -12.26 9.97 -3.72
CA ILE A 2 -12.31 8.53 -3.95
C ILE A 2 -11.41 7.85 -2.94
N ARG A 3 -11.61 6.55 -2.75
CA ARG A 3 -10.72 5.73 -1.93
C ARG A 3 -10.16 4.60 -2.77
N GLN A 4 -9.00 4.13 -2.34
CA GLN A 4 -8.30 3.04 -3.01
C GLN A 4 -8.03 1.95 -1.99
N LEU A 5 -8.48 0.75 -2.27
CA LEU A 5 -8.21 -0.43 -1.44
C LEU A 5 -7.09 -1.22 -2.11
N ARG A 6 -6.03 -1.50 -1.35
CA ARG A 6 -4.94 -2.35 -1.82
C ARG A 6 -4.82 -3.54 -0.87
N ILE A 7 -4.70 -4.72 -1.43
CA ILE A 7 -4.53 -5.95 -0.66
C ILE A 7 -3.32 -6.69 -1.22
N TYR A 8 -2.34 -6.94 -0.35
CA TYR A 8 -1.11 -7.65 -0.72
C TYR A 8 -1.10 -9.02 -0.07
N GLU A 9 -0.82 -10.05 -0.86
CA GLU A 9 -0.45 -11.34 -0.30
C GLU A 9 0.97 -11.21 0.23
N ILE A 10 1.18 -11.54 1.52
CA ILE A 10 2.49 -11.45 2.17
C ILE A 10 3.03 -12.85 2.40
N PHE A 11 4.25 -13.10 1.95
CA PHE A 11 4.88 -14.39 2.21
C PHE A 11 5.24 -14.48 3.69
N GLU A 12 4.73 -15.51 4.34
CA GLU A 12 4.83 -15.66 5.80
C GLU A 12 6.27 -15.60 6.30
N ARG A 13 7.19 -16.22 5.60
CA ARG A 13 8.62 -16.23 5.97
C ARG A 13 9.23 -14.83 6.01
N ASN A 14 8.66 -13.89 5.25
CA ASN A 14 9.17 -12.53 5.10
C ASN A 14 8.26 -11.46 5.70
N LYS A 15 7.29 -11.89 6.51
CA LYS A 15 6.29 -10.97 7.06
C LYS A 15 6.93 -9.86 7.89
N GLY A 16 7.88 -10.20 8.75
CA GLY A 16 8.58 -9.19 9.56
C GLY A 16 9.31 -8.15 8.71
N ALA A 17 9.99 -8.62 7.65
CA ALA A 17 10.68 -7.71 6.73
C ALA A 17 9.71 -6.83 5.97
N PHE A 18 8.54 -7.36 5.58
CA PHE A 18 7.50 -6.56 4.93
C PHE A 18 7.03 -5.43 5.84
N HIS A 19 6.66 -5.75 7.08
CA HIS A 19 6.14 -4.73 8.01
C HIS A 19 7.20 -3.68 8.33
N ALA A 20 8.45 -4.09 8.51
CA ALA A 20 9.54 -3.15 8.75
C ALA A 20 9.69 -2.18 7.58
N ARG A 21 9.70 -2.71 6.34
CA ARG A 21 9.84 -1.88 5.14
C ARG A 21 8.66 -0.92 4.99
N PHE A 22 7.44 -1.39 5.22
CA PHE A 22 6.25 -0.54 5.07
C PHE A 22 6.20 0.53 6.16
N ARG A 23 6.37 0.12 7.42
CA ARG A 23 6.29 1.04 8.56
C ARG A 23 7.40 2.09 8.53
N GLU A 24 8.63 1.68 8.23
CA GLU A 24 9.79 2.56 8.38
C GLU A 24 10.11 3.35 7.12
N HIS A 25 9.69 2.88 5.96
CA HIS A 25 10.08 3.50 4.69
C HIS A 25 8.88 3.86 3.79
N ALA A 26 8.01 2.90 3.46
CA ALA A 26 6.94 3.15 2.51
C ALA A 26 6.03 4.28 2.97
N MET A 27 5.62 4.28 4.23
CA MET A 27 4.69 5.28 4.76
C MET A 27 5.23 6.71 4.59
N ARG A 28 6.49 6.95 4.94
CA ARG A 28 7.05 8.29 4.83
C ARG A 28 7.31 8.71 3.39
N ILE A 29 7.71 7.78 2.53
CA ILE A 29 7.97 8.10 1.12
C ILE A 29 6.64 8.35 0.40
N MET A 30 5.63 7.54 0.68
CA MET A 30 4.28 7.78 0.17
C MET A 30 3.77 9.16 0.57
N ALA A 31 3.91 9.53 1.85
CA ALA A 31 3.48 10.84 2.33
C ALA A 31 4.18 11.97 1.58
N ARG A 32 5.46 11.81 1.25
CA ARG A 32 6.21 12.78 0.48
C ARG A 32 5.61 13.01 -0.90
N HIS A 33 4.97 12.00 -1.47
CA HIS A 33 4.32 12.08 -2.78
C HIS A 33 2.82 12.36 -2.70
N GLY A 34 2.33 12.77 -1.54
CA GLY A 34 0.93 13.20 -1.40
C GLY A 34 -0.07 12.10 -1.09
N PHE A 35 0.41 10.92 -0.71
CA PHE A 35 -0.48 9.82 -0.31
C PHE A 35 -1.09 10.10 1.06
N THR A 36 -2.37 9.77 1.21
CA THR A 36 -3.05 9.79 2.50
C THR A 36 -3.48 8.36 2.81
N VAL A 37 -2.75 7.70 3.69
CA VAL A 37 -3.09 6.35 4.15
C VAL A 37 -4.04 6.50 5.34
N LEU A 38 -5.25 5.93 5.23
CA LEU A 38 -6.26 6.05 6.28
C LEU A 38 -6.11 4.97 7.34
N ARG A 39 -5.96 3.73 6.93
CA ARG A 39 -5.88 2.57 7.83
C ARG A 39 -5.10 1.45 7.18
N THR A 40 -4.49 0.63 8.01
CA THR A 40 -3.79 -0.59 7.57
C THR A 40 -4.24 -1.76 8.42
N TRP A 41 -4.35 -2.95 7.83
CA TRP A 41 -4.76 -4.17 8.51
C TRP A 41 -3.94 -5.35 8.04
N GLU A 42 -3.83 -6.35 8.90
CA GLU A 42 -3.34 -7.67 8.52
C GLU A 42 -4.46 -8.67 8.76
N THR A 43 -4.61 -9.63 7.86
CA THR A 43 -5.62 -10.66 7.98
C THR A 43 -5.11 -11.98 7.44
N ALA A 44 -5.75 -13.08 7.84
CA ALA A 44 -5.55 -14.40 7.24
C ALA A 44 -6.75 -14.68 6.34
N HIS A 45 -6.48 -15.04 5.09
CA HIS A 45 -7.52 -15.30 4.10
C HIS A 45 -7.03 -16.36 3.11
N ASP A 46 -7.84 -17.42 2.91
CA ASP A 46 -7.53 -18.52 1.98
C ASP A 46 -6.12 -19.13 2.21
N GLY A 47 -5.74 -19.28 3.47
CA GLY A 47 -4.46 -19.87 3.82
C GLY A 47 -3.26 -18.96 3.63
N HIS A 48 -3.48 -17.68 3.34
CA HIS A 48 -2.43 -16.67 3.15
C HIS A 48 -2.54 -15.58 4.21
N THR A 49 -1.40 -14.95 4.51
CA THR A 49 -1.41 -13.69 5.25
C THR A 49 -1.57 -12.57 4.23
N GLU A 50 -2.47 -11.65 4.53
CA GLU A 50 -2.70 -10.49 3.67
C GLU A 50 -2.56 -9.20 4.45
N PHE A 51 -2.04 -8.18 3.77
CA PHE A 51 -1.96 -6.81 4.28
C PHE A 51 -2.89 -5.96 3.44
N ALA A 52 -3.86 -5.33 4.10
CA ALA A 52 -4.84 -4.48 3.42
C ALA A 52 -4.71 -3.06 3.92
N TYR A 53 -4.81 -2.09 3.03
CA TYR A 53 -4.81 -0.69 3.45
C TYR A 53 -5.67 0.15 2.52
N ILE A 54 -6.15 1.27 3.05
CA ILE A 54 -7.02 2.18 2.33
C ILE A 54 -6.35 3.54 2.23
N LEU A 55 -6.35 4.07 1.03
CA LEU A 55 -5.85 5.39 0.69
C LEU A 55 -7.01 6.30 0.29
N GLU A 56 -6.85 7.59 0.51
CA GLU A 56 -7.83 8.59 0.08
C GLU A 56 -7.20 9.53 -0.93
N TRP A 57 -7.95 9.86 -1.98
CA TRP A 57 -7.48 10.72 -3.06
C TRP A 57 -8.55 11.75 -3.41
N PRO A 58 -8.15 12.98 -3.79
CA PRO A 58 -9.13 13.96 -4.23
C PRO A 58 -9.79 13.55 -5.55
N ASP A 59 -9.03 12.89 -6.44
CA ASP A 59 -9.52 12.44 -7.74
C ASP A 59 -8.60 11.38 -8.31
N LEU A 60 -9.03 10.78 -9.42
CA LEU A 60 -8.30 9.69 -10.07
C LEU A 60 -6.96 10.15 -10.67
N ALA A 61 -6.95 11.35 -11.25
CA ALA A 61 -5.73 11.88 -11.89
C ALA A 61 -4.62 12.09 -10.86
N THR A 62 -4.97 12.60 -9.68
CA THR A 62 -4.01 12.80 -8.58
C THR A 62 -3.46 11.45 -8.11
N LYS A 63 -4.34 10.45 -7.94
CA LYS A 63 -3.94 9.09 -7.57
C LYS A 63 -2.92 8.54 -8.55
N GLU A 64 -3.21 8.61 -9.84
CA GLU A 64 -2.34 8.03 -10.86
C GLU A 64 -0.99 8.72 -10.93
N ARG A 65 -0.97 10.05 -10.82
CA ARG A 65 0.28 10.80 -10.80
C ARG A 65 1.12 10.48 -9.58
N ALA A 66 0.50 10.44 -8.40
CA ALA A 66 1.22 10.18 -7.16
C ALA A 66 1.82 8.77 -7.16
N TRP A 67 1.09 7.76 -7.62
CA TRP A 67 1.61 6.39 -7.72
C TRP A 67 2.79 6.32 -8.70
N ARG A 68 2.68 6.98 -9.85
CA ARG A 68 3.76 6.99 -10.82
C ARG A 68 5.03 7.61 -10.22
N GLU A 69 4.88 8.74 -9.51
CA GLU A 69 6.01 9.42 -8.88
C GLU A 69 6.62 8.60 -7.75
N PHE A 70 5.78 7.97 -6.94
CA PHE A 70 6.25 7.11 -5.86
C PHE A 70 7.03 5.91 -6.40
N LEU A 71 6.51 5.24 -7.41
CA LEU A 71 7.19 4.08 -7.99
C LEU A 71 8.49 4.44 -8.71
N ALA A 72 8.65 5.69 -9.12
CA ALA A 72 9.87 6.19 -9.74
C ALA A 72 10.83 6.81 -8.72
N ASP A 73 10.47 6.90 -7.45
CA ASP A 73 11.30 7.49 -6.42
C ASP A 73 12.57 6.67 -6.24
N PRO A 74 13.76 7.29 -6.38
CA PRO A 74 15.02 6.55 -6.28
C PRO A 74 15.25 5.91 -4.91
N GLU A 75 14.82 6.56 -3.85
CA GLU A 75 14.96 6.00 -2.51
C GLU A 75 14.11 4.74 -2.35
N TRP A 76 12.86 4.78 -2.81
CA TRP A 76 11.98 3.62 -2.74
C TRP A 76 12.52 2.46 -3.60
N THR A 77 12.99 2.79 -4.81
CA THR A 77 13.60 1.79 -5.70
C THR A 77 14.79 1.10 -5.04
N GLU A 78 15.66 1.87 -4.38
CA GLU A 78 16.83 1.32 -3.70
C GLU A 78 16.43 0.47 -2.50
N ILE A 79 15.45 0.91 -1.71
CA ILE A 79 14.95 0.14 -0.57
C ILE A 79 14.39 -1.21 -1.02
N LYS A 80 13.61 -1.22 -2.11
CA LYS A 80 13.09 -2.47 -2.65
C LYS A 80 14.21 -3.40 -3.11
N ARG A 81 15.23 -2.84 -3.76
CA ARG A 81 16.37 -3.62 -4.23
C ARG A 81 17.12 -4.26 -3.07
N VAL A 82 17.43 -3.49 -2.05
CA VAL A 82 18.14 -3.98 -0.86
C VAL A 82 17.32 -5.04 -0.13
N THR A 83 16.03 -4.82 0.02
CA THR A 83 15.15 -5.76 0.70
C THR A 83 15.07 -7.09 -0.07
N ALA A 84 14.94 -7.01 -1.39
CA ALA A 84 14.87 -8.22 -2.22
C ALA A 84 16.18 -8.99 -2.19
N ALA A 85 17.31 -8.29 -2.17
CA ALA A 85 18.61 -8.96 -2.09
C ALA A 85 18.80 -9.70 -0.77
N ALA A 86 18.26 -9.13 0.33
CA ALA A 86 18.41 -9.72 1.66
C ALA A 86 17.41 -10.84 1.94
N HIS A 87 16.17 -10.73 1.44
CA HIS A 87 15.08 -11.62 1.82
C HIS A 87 14.35 -12.30 0.67
N GLY A 88 14.59 -11.90 -0.56
CA GLY A 88 13.80 -12.33 -1.70
C GLY A 88 12.47 -11.58 -1.76
N GLU A 89 11.47 -12.18 -2.37
CA GLU A 89 10.15 -11.56 -2.54
C GLU A 89 9.42 -11.46 -1.20
N LEU A 90 8.83 -10.31 -0.93
CA LEU A 90 8.02 -10.09 0.27
C LEU A 90 6.53 -10.22 -0.03
N VAL A 91 6.13 -9.83 -1.25
CA VAL A 91 4.74 -9.69 -1.66
C VAL A 91 4.47 -10.56 -2.88
N GLY A 92 3.36 -11.29 -2.85
CA GLY A 92 2.90 -12.06 -3.99
C GLY A 92 1.86 -11.27 -4.78
N ARG A 93 0.61 -11.77 -4.80
CA ARG A 93 -0.46 -11.12 -5.54
C ARG A 93 -0.86 -9.80 -4.90
N ILE A 94 -1.19 -8.82 -5.74
CA ILE A 94 -1.69 -7.51 -5.31
C ILE A 94 -3.06 -7.30 -5.95
N GLU A 95 -4.04 -6.94 -5.12
CA GLU A 95 -5.34 -6.47 -5.58
C GLU A 95 -5.41 -4.96 -5.37
N ASP A 96 -6.02 -4.25 -6.32
CA ASP A 96 -6.14 -2.80 -6.30
C ASP A 96 -7.52 -2.43 -6.79
N ARG A 97 -8.29 -1.70 -5.97
CA ARG A 97 -9.66 -1.32 -6.30
C ARG A 97 -9.89 0.14 -5.96
N VAL A 98 -10.54 0.85 -6.89
CA VAL A 98 -11.00 2.21 -6.64
C VAL A 98 -12.42 2.13 -6.12
N LEU A 99 -12.68 2.84 -5.02
CA LEU A 99 -13.98 2.86 -4.36
C LEU A 99 -14.54 4.28 -4.45
N ALA A 100 -15.75 4.40 -4.98
CA ALA A 100 -16.48 5.66 -4.99
C ALA A 100 -17.58 5.56 -3.95
N GLU A 101 -17.61 6.53 -3.03
CA GLU A 101 -18.61 6.50 -1.96
C GLU A 101 -20.00 6.73 -2.54
N THR A 102 -20.98 5.96 -2.05
CA THR A 102 -22.38 6.16 -2.45
C THR A 102 -22.94 7.40 -1.77
N ASP A 103 -24.01 7.96 -2.32
CA ASP A 103 -24.62 9.15 -1.76
C ASP A 103 -25.33 8.90 -0.44
N TYR A 104 -25.61 7.64 -0.12
CA TYR A 104 -26.23 7.25 1.16
C TYR A 104 -25.24 6.64 2.14
N SER A 105 -23.95 6.67 1.85
CA SER A 105 -22.94 6.11 2.74
C SER A 105 -22.94 6.87 4.07
N PRO A 106 -22.98 6.17 5.22
CA PRO A 106 -22.93 6.85 6.52
C PRO A 106 -21.66 7.67 6.69
N ARG A 107 -21.80 8.87 7.22
CA ARG A 107 -20.66 9.72 7.52
C ARG A 107 -20.22 9.45 8.95
N ARG A 108 -19.08 8.75 9.08
CA ARG A 108 -18.50 8.44 10.37
C ARG A 108 -17.01 8.74 10.32
N ASP A 109 -16.56 9.37 11.35
CA ASP A 109 -15.14 9.68 11.53
C ASP A 109 -14.44 8.63 12.37
#